data_762092c0705765ba2829c46820a775ea
#
_entry.id   762092c0705765ba2829c46820a775ea
#
_cell.length_a   1.000
_cell.length_b   1.000
_cell.length_c   1.000
_cell.angle_alpha   90.00
_cell.angle_beta   90.00
_cell.angle_gamma   90.00
#
_symmetry.space_group_name_H-M   'P 1'
#
loop_
_entity.id
_entity.type
_entity.pdbx_description
1 polymer ?
#
loop_
_entity_poly.entity_id
_entity_poly.type
_entity_poly.pdbx_seq_one_letter_code
_entity_poly.pdbx_strand_id
1 'polypeptide(L)'
;MLTSPVGYNDELVIAGNSSLGLELAKLNGDIELIIAPVGGGGLSAGILTGLREGGAPTKLVGAEPLLANDAARSLRAGELIRDLIESDTIADAARSPSLGARSWEILKDGIEDIIEVPEAEIREAVRLLFYLSNLKVEPTGALTLAALLTDKKRFNSQRVCCVISGGNVDPAVFHSLIARLDGLS
;
A
#
# COMPACT_ATOMS: atom_id res chain seq x y z
N MET A 1 30.20 12.81 3.55
CA MET A 1 29.70 11.73 4.39
C MET A 1 28.38 11.29 3.77
N LEU A 2 28.30 10.13 3.14
CA LEU A 2 27.05 9.56 2.72
C LEU A 2 26.32 9.13 4.00
N THR A 3 25.22 9.81 4.32
CA THR A 3 24.31 9.38 5.38
C THR A 3 23.78 7.99 5.04
N SER A 4 23.57 7.14 6.04
CA SER A 4 22.91 5.83 5.89
C SER A 4 21.67 5.97 5.00
N PRO A 5 21.30 4.93 4.22
CA PRO A 5 20.12 5.01 3.38
C PRO A 5 18.93 5.42 4.24
N VAL A 6 18.27 6.49 3.81
CA VAL A 6 17.12 7.08 4.48
C VAL A 6 16.00 6.07 4.39
N GLY A 7 15.59 5.50 5.52
CA GLY A 7 14.56 4.46 5.56
C GLY A 7 13.15 5.06 5.68
N TYR A 8 12.15 4.21 5.53
CA TYR A 8 10.72 4.56 5.63
C TYR A 8 10.30 5.27 6.94
N ASN A 9 11.14 5.27 7.96
CA ASN A 9 10.92 5.96 9.24
C ASN A 9 11.54 7.37 9.29
N ASP A 10 12.01 7.90 8.17
CA ASP A 10 12.63 9.22 8.08
C ASP A 10 11.58 10.30 7.78
N GLU A 11 11.66 11.42 8.50
CA GLU A 11 10.76 12.57 8.31
C GLU A 11 10.81 13.12 6.89
N LEU A 12 11.97 13.15 6.27
CA LEU A 12 12.12 13.66 4.90
C LEU A 12 11.44 12.73 3.87
N VAL A 13 11.43 11.42 4.12
CA VAL A 13 10.70 10.47 3.28
C VAL A 13 9.20 10.68 3.42
N ILE A 14 8.70 10.84 4.65
CA ILE A 14 7.28 11.12 4.91
C ILE A 14 6.88 12.45 4.28
N ALA A 15 7.69 13.51 4.48
CA ALA A 15 7.45 14.83 3.90
C ALA A 15 7.49 14.81 2.36
N GLY A 16 8.43 14.09 1.76
CA GLY A 16 8.46 13.90 0.31
C GLY A 16 7.20 13.24 -0.23
N ASN A 17 6.71 12.20 0.43
CA ASN A 17 5.48 11.51 0.06
C ASN A 17 4.21 12.33 0.35
N SER A 18 4.25 13.37 1.18
CA SER A 18 3.10 14.24 1.42
C SER A 18 2.68 15.02 0.16
N SER A 19 3.61 15.22 -0.79
CA SER A 19 3.30 15.83 -2.08
C SER A 19 2.18 15.10 -2.82
N LEU A 20 2.18 13.76 -2.82
CA LEU A 20 1.10 12.97 -3.39
C LEU A 20 -0.23 13.20 -2.66
N GLY A 21 -0.20 13.26 -1.31
CA GLY A 21 -1.38 13.58 -0.52
C GLY A 21 -1.97 14.94 -0.83
N LEU A 22 -1.11 15.95 -1.02
CA LEU A 22 -1.53 17.30 -1.45
C LEU A 22 -2.13 17.32 -2.86
N GLU A 23 -1.59 16.52 -3.79
CA GLU A 23 -2.16 16.38 -5.12
C GLU A 23 -3.54 15.72 -5.08
N LEU A 24 -3.69 14.64 -4.30
CA LEU A 24 -4.95 13.94 -4.11
C LEU A 24 -6.00 14.82 -3.40
N ALA A 25 -5.57 15.69 -2.47
CA ALA A 25 -6.47 16.63 -1.82
C ALA A 25 -7.13 17.62 -2.78
N LYS A 26 -6.47 17.95 -3.90
CA LYS A 26 -7.05 18.82 -4.95
C LYS A 26 -8.21 18.17 -5.71
N LEU A 27 -8.31 16.83 -5.67
CA LEU A 27 -9.40 16.04 -6.24
C LEU A 27 -10.58 15.92 -5.25
N ASN A 28 -10.66 16.85 -4.30
CA ASN A 28 -11.68 16.88 -3.26
C ASN A 28 -13.10 16.82 -3.85
N GLY A 29 -13.91 15.90 -3.33
CA GLY A 29 -15.26 15.62 -3.82
C GLY A 29 -15.34 14.60 -4.96
N ASP A 30 -14.27 14.36 -5.71
CA ASP A 30 -14.23 13.34 -6.77
C ASP A 30 -13.79 11.97 -6.24
N ILE A 31 -13.07 11.95 -5.11
CA ILE A 31 -12.56 10.73 -4.46
C ILE A 31 -13.07 10.70 -3.01
N GLU A 32 -13.67 9.57 -2.62
CA GLU A 32 -14.19 9.35 -1.26
C GLU A 32 -13.20 8.57 -0.40
N LEU A 33 -12.44 7.69 -1.03
CA LEU A 33 -11.50 6.80 -0.35
C LEU A 33 -10.22 6.62 -1.19
N ILE A 34 -9.10 6.63 -0.52
CA ILE A 34 -7.80 6.29 -1.10
C ILE A 34 -7.34 4.97 -0.48
N ILE A 35 -6.85 4.05 -1.30
CA ILE A 35 -6.13 2.86 -0.84
C ILE A 35 -4.65 3.05 -1.16
N ALA A 36 -3.80 2.90 -0.17
CA ALA A 36 -2.34 3.01 -0.31
C ALA A 36 -1.63 1.76 0.24
N PRO A 37 -0.53 1.30 -0.40
CA PRO A 37 0.22 0.16 0.11
C PRO A 37 0.92 0.51 1.42
N VAL A 38 0.97 -0.46 2.33
CA VAL A 38 1.65 -0.36 3.61
C VAL A 38 2.72 -1.44 3.72
N GLY A 39 3.95 -1.01 3.93
CA GLY A 39 5.06 -1.78 4.46
C GLY A 39 5.54 -1.03 5.70
N GLY A 40 6.70 -0.38 5.68
CA GLY A 40 7.14 0.49 6.79
C GLY A 40 6.31 1.77 7.03
N GLY A 41 5.31 2.03 6.20
CA GLY A 41 4.30 3.08 6.41
C GLY A 41 4.67 4.47 5.91
N GLY A 42 5.88 4.69 5.38
CA GLY A 42 6.34 6.02 4.97
C GLY A 42 5.51 6.68 3.87
N LEU A 43 5.07 5.91 2.86
CA LEU A 43 4.19 6.39 1.79
C LEU A 43 2.81 6.74 2.32
N SER A 44 2.17 5.83 3.05
CA SER A 44 0.81 6.03 3.58
C SER A 44 0.76 7.14 4.62
N ALA A 45 1.79 7.27 5.48
CA ALA A 45 1.91 8.38 6.42
C ALA A 45 2.08 9.72 5.70
N GLY A 46 2.89 9.75 4.62
CA GLY A 46 3.04 10.95 3.78
C GLY A 46 1.71 11.34 3.12
N ILE A 47 1.02 10.40 2.47
CA ILE A 47 -0.29 10.66 1.86
C ILE A 47 -1.26 11.25 2.90
N LEU A 48 -1.37 10.63 4.08
CA LEU A 48 -2.27 11.10 5.13
C LEU A 48 -1.91 12.51 5.61
N THR A 49 -0.62 12.80 5.75
CA THR A 49 -0.13 14.14 6.10
C THR A 49 -0.56 15.16 5.04
N GLY A 50 -0.32 14.87 3.76
CA GLY A 50 -0.69 15.78 2.68
C GLY A 50 -2.21 15.97 2.54
N LEU A 51 -3.03 14.94 2.76
CA LEU A 51 -4.48 15.07 2.79
C LEU A 51 -4.96 16.01 3.90
N ARG A 52 -4.38 15.87 5.11
CA ARG A 52 -4.69 16.75 6.25
C ARG A 52 -4.28 18.19 5.97
N GLU A 53 -3.08 18.41 5.45
CA GLU A 53 -2.58 19.74 5.05
C GLU A 53 -3.45 20.37 3.96
N GLY A 54 -3.90 19.58 3.00
CA GLY A 54 -4.81 20.02 1.94
C GLY A 54 -6.27 20.20 2.37
N GLY A 55 -6.61 19.88 3.63
CA GLY A 55 -7.96 20.00 4.18
C GLY A 55 -8.99 19.06 3.53
N ALA A 56 -8.54 17.94 2.95
CA ALA A 56 -9.42 16.99 2.28
C ALA A 56 -10.09 16.05 3.28
N PRO A 57 -11.42 15.80 3.18
CA PRO A 57 -12.14 14.86 4.01
C PRO A 57 -11.97 13.40 3.55
N THR A 58 -11.17 13.19 2.50
CA THR A 58 -10.97 11.88 1.89
C THR A 58 -10.32 10.91 2.86
N LYS A 59 -10.88 9.73 2.97
CA LYS A 59 -10.43 8.67 3.87
C LYS A 59 -9.24 7.91 3.28
N LEU A 60 -8.36 7.42 4.14
CA LEU A 60 -7.24 6.55 3.77
C LEU A 60 -7.43 5.16 4.35
N VAL A 61 -7.30 4.15 3.52
CA VAL A 61 -7.22 2.73 3.88
C VAL A 61 -5.87 2.19 3.45
N GLY A 62 -5.24 1.39 4.29
CA GLY A 62 -4.02 0.68 3.98
C GLY A 62 -4.29 -0.65 3.27
N ALA A 63 -3.31 -1.11 2.51
CA ALA A 63 -3.27 -2.46 1.96
C ALA A 63 -1.90 -3.08 2.25
N GLU A 64 -1.87 -4.22 2.93
CA GLU A 64 -0.64 -4.96 3.20
C GLU A 64 -0.81 -6.45 2.92
N PRO A 65 0.27 -7.20 2.69
CA PRO A 65 0.17 -8.64 2.50
C PRO A 65 -0.32 -9.34 3.77
N LEU A 66 -1.21 -10.32 3.65
CA LEU A 66 -1.65 -11.15 4.77
C LEU A 66 -0.48 -11.84 5.48
N LEU A 67 0.57 -12.20 4.72
CA LEU A 67 1.76 -12.84 5.28
C LEU A 67 2.71 -11.86 5.99
N ALA A 68 2.53 -10.54 5.80
CA ALA A 68 3.32 -9.48 6.44
C ALA A 68 2.36 -8.43 7.01
N ASN A 69 1.53 -8.83 7.97
CA ASN A 69 0.37 -8.09 8.47
C ASN A 69 0.63 -7.35 9.80
N ASP A 70 1.85 -6.95 10.05
CA ASP A 70 2.25 -6.26 11.29
C ASP A 70 1.54 -4.92 11.49
N ALA A 71 1.27 -4.19 10.41
CA ALA A 71 0.60 -2.91 10.48
C ALA A 71 -0.90 -3.06 10.84
N ALA A 72 -1.63 -4.01 10.24
CA ALA A 72 -3.03 -4.28 10.59
C ALA A 72 -3.14 -4.80 12.03
N ARG A 73 -2.22 -5.66 12.46
CA ARG A 73 -2.17 -6.14 13.86
C ARG A 73 -1.88 -4.99 14.82
N SER A 74 -0.94 -4.10 14.46
CA SER A 74 -0.64 -2.91 15.26
C SER A 74 -1.86 -2.01 15.42
N LEU A 75 -2.58 -1.75 14.31
CA LEU A 75 -3.79 -0.93 14.33
C LEU A 75 -4.87 -1.54 15.23
N ARG A 76 -5.11 -2.85 15.14
CA ARG A 76 -6.09 -3.56 15.99
C ARG A 76 -5.70 -3.59 17.46
N ALA A 77 -4.39 -3.72 17.75
CA ALA A 77 -3.87 -3.77 19.12
C ALA A 77 -3.77 -2.38 19.77
N GLY A 78 -3.72 -1.31 18.97
CA GLY A 78 -3.45 0.05 19.46
C GLY A 78 -1.99 0.28 19.88
N GLU A 79 -1.08 -0.64 19.55
CA GLU A 79 0.34 -0.58 19.84
C GLU A 79 1.19 -1.11 18.69
N LEU A 80 2.42 -0.63 18.55
CA LEU A 80 3.32 -1.00 17.49
C LEU A 80 3.82 -2.45 17.67
N ILE A 81 3.40 -3.35 16.82
CA ILE A 81 3.84 -4.74 16.76
C ILE A 81 5.06 -4.86 15.85
N ARG A 82 5.99 -5.73 16.22
CA ARG A 82 7.18 -6.05 15.45
C ARG A 82 7.31 -7.56 15.27
N ASP A 83 7.45 -7.98 14.02
CA ASP A 83 7.74 -9.36 13.69
C ASP A 83 9.24 -9.67 13.82
N LEU A 84 9.55 -10.86 14.29
CA LEU A 84 10.92 -11.34 14.47
C LEU A 84 11.43 -12.13 13.26
N ILE A 85 10.53 -12.55 12.39
CA ILE A 85 10.82 -13.41 11.22
C ILE A 85 10.43 -12.63 9.97
N GLU A 86 11.30 -12.64 8.97
CA GLU A 86 11.00 -12.06 7.66
C GLU A 86 9.86 -12.82 6.98
N SER A 87 8.94 -12.07 6.41
CA SER A 87 7.78 -12.61 5.69
C SER A 87 8.15 -13.21 4.34
N ASP A 88 7.44 -14.24 3.93
CA ASP A 88 7.60 -14.91 2.63
C ASP A 88 6.57 -14.42 1.57
N THR A 89 6.04 -13.21 1.73
CA THR A 89 5.15 -12.61 0.73
C THR A 89 5.87 -12.31 -0.59
N ILE A 90 5.13 -12.38 -1.72
CA ILE A 90 5.65 -11.92 -3.02
C ILE A 90 5.80 -10.39 -3.10
N ALA A 91 5.14 -9.65 -2.22
CA ALA A 91 5.24 -8.18 -2.14
C ALA A 91 6.48 -7.77 -1.33
N ASP A 92 7.67 -7.97 -1.90
CA ASP A 92 8.97 -7.86 -1.25
C ASP A 92 9.26 -6.49 -0.64
N ALA A 93 8.82 -5.39 -1.27
CA ALA A 93 8.98 -4.05 -0.71
C ALA A 93 8.04 -3.78 0.51
N ALA A 94 7.11 -4.69 0.82
CA ALA A 94 6.26 -4.65 2.01
C ALA A 94 6.73 -5.59 3.14
N ARG A 95 7.89 -6.24 3.02
CA ARG A 95 8.47 -7.16 4.02
C ARG A 95 9.09 -6.45 5.22
N SER A 96 8.63 -5.26 5.57
CA SER A 96 9.10 -4.56 6.77
C SER A 96 8.71 -5.32 8.02
N PRO A 97 9.60 -5.46 9.03
CA PRO A 97 9.26 -6.20 10.26
C PRO A 97 8.30 -5.42 11.17
N SER A 98 8.10 -4.15 10.92
CA SER A 98 7.14 -3.27 11.61
C SER A 98 6.97 -1.97 10.84
N LEU A 99 5.89 -1.26 11.13
CA LEU A 99 5.81 0.17 10.81
C LEU A 99 7.00 0.92 11.43
N GLY A 100 7.43 2.00 10.78
CA GLY A 100 8.30 2.98 11.40
C GLY A 100 7.59 3.68 12.56
N ALA A 101 8.30 3.99 13.65
CA ALA A 101 7.69 4.62 14.80
C ALA A 101 7.00 5.96 14.46
N ARG A 102 7.59 6.76 13.57
CA ARG A 102 6.99 8.01 13.08
C ARG A 102 5.78 7.76 12.19
N SER A 103 5.88 6.78 11.30
CA SER A 103 4.74 6.37 10.45
C SER A 103 3.57 5.90 11.31
N TRP A 104 3.84 5.12 12.36
CA TRP A 104 2.85 4.67 13.33
C TRP A 104 2.13 5.83 14.01
N GLU A 105 2.87 6.81 14.55
CA GLU A 105 2.28 7.98 15.21
C GLU A 105 1.33 8.78 14.29
N ILE A 106 1.60 8.79 12.98
CA ILE A 106 0.73 9.47 12.02
C ILE A 106 -0.48 8.60 11.65
N LEU A 107 -0.25 7.30 11.43
CA LEU A 107 -1.27 6.40 10.89
C LEU A 107 -2.28 5.95 11.94
N LYS A 108 -1.87 5.66 13.19
CA LYS A 108 -2.74 5.13 14.23
C LYS A 108 -4.02 5.94 14.47
N ASP A 109 -3.95 7.27 14.28
CA ASP A 109 -5.05 8.20 14.53
C ASP A 109 -5.70 8.73 13.24
N GLY A 110 -5.38 8.14 12.08
CA GLY A 110 -5.87 8.72 10.84
C GLY A 110 -6.10 7.77 9.68
N ILE A 111 -5.52 6.58 9.72
CA ILE A 111 -5.90 5.53 8.77
C ILE A 111 -7.21 4.88 9.21
N GLU A 112 -8.14 4.68 8.29
CA GLU A 112 -9.45 4.11 8.64
C GLU A 112 -9.35 2.62 8.95
N ASP A 113 -8.53 1.91 8.19
CA ASP A 113 -8.32 0.47 8.29
C ASP A 113 -7.09 0.03 7.49
N ILE A 114 -6.64 -1.20 7.68
CA ILE A 114 -5.61 -1.83 6.86
C ILE A 114 -6.11 -3.21 6.43
N ILE A 115 -6.24 -3.40 5.12
CA ILE A 115 -6.71 -4.64 4.51
C ILE A 115 -5.54 -5.61 4.35
N GLU A 116 -5.69 -6.79 4.90
CA GLU A 116 -4.76 -7.89 4.76
C GLU A 116 -5.05 -8.65 3.46
N VAL A 117 -4.13 -8.60 2.51
CA VAL A 117 -4.32 -9.08 1.14
C VAL A 117 -3.65 -10.44 0.94
N PRO A 118 -4.39 -11.49 0.55
CA PRO A 118 -3.81 -12.79 0.23
C PRO A 118 -2.93 -12.74 -1.03
N GLU A 119 -1.95 -13.64 -1.11
CA GLU A 119 -0.98 -13.73 -2.22
C GLU A 119 -1.64 -13.96 -3.60
N ALA A 120 -2.77 -14.66 -3.62
CA ALA A 120 -3.52 -14.93 -4.84
C ALA A 120 -4.07 -13.64 -5.47
N GLU A 121 -4.65 -12.77 -4.65
CA GLU A 121 -5.20 -11.47 -5.05
C GLU A 121 -4.11 -10.49 -5.46
N ILE A 122 -2.93 -10.53 -4.80
CA ILE A 122 -1.77 -9.73 -5.21
C ILE A 122 -1.34 -10.13 -6.63
N ARG A 123 -1.20 -11.44 -6.87
CA ARG A 123 -0.85 -11.98 -8.19
C ARG A 123 -1.88 -11.60 -9.26
N GLU A 124 -3.14 -11.73 -8.94
CA GLU A 124 -4.22 -11.37 -9.87
C GLU A 124 -4.23 -9.88 -10.18
N ALA A 125 -4.01 -9.02 -9.19
CA ALA A 125 -3.92 -7.57 -9.39
C ALA A 125 -2.76 -7.20 -10.33
N VAL A 126 -1.58 -7.83 -10.19
CA VAL A 126 -0.45 -7.62 -11.12
C VAL A 126 -0.87 -7.98 -12.55
N ARG A 127 -1.58 -9.09 -12.74
CA ARG A 127 -2.08 -9.52 -14.06
C ARG A 127 -3.06 -8.52 -14.65
N LEU A 128 -4.06 -8.10 -13.89
CA LEU A 128 -5.07 -7.16 -14.34
C LEU A 128 -4.44 -5.81 -14.72
N LEU A 129 -3.51 -5.29 -13.92
CA LEU A 129 -2.79 -4.05 -14.23
C LEU A 129 -1.98 -4.19 -15.51
N PHE A 130 -1.33 -5.33 -15.74
CA PHE A 130 -0.57 -5.56 -16.93
C PHE A 130 -1.47 -5.73 -18.17
N TYR A 131 -2.45 -6.64 -18.14
CA TYR A 131 -3.23 -6.98 -19.33
C TYR A 131 -4.30 -5.96 -19.69
N LEU A 132 -4.89 -5.28 -18.70
CA LEU A 132 -6.00 -4.35 -18.95
C LEU A 132 -5.57 -2.89 -18.94
N SER A 133 -4.52 -2.54 -18.20
CA SER A 133 -4.07 -1.14 -18.06
C SER A 133 -2.72 -0.87 -18.71
N ASN A 134 -2.04 -1.90 -19.25
CA ASN A 134 -0.67 -1.82 -19.81
C ASN A 134 0.36 -1.27 -18.79
N LEU A 135 0.18 -1.57 -17.51
CA LEU A 135 1.07 -1.14 -16.44
C LEU A 135 1.95 -2.31 -15.99
N LYS A 136 3.26 -2.14 -16.06
CA LYS A 136 4.22 -3.03 -15.39
C LYS A 136 4.33 -2.59 -13.94
N VAL A 137 3.77 -3.37 -13.03
CA VAL A 137 3.71 -3.08 -11.60
C VAL A 137 4.35 -4.20 -10.81
N GLU A 138 5.13 -3.87 -9.78
CA GLU A 138 5.62 -4.84 -8.80
C GLU A 138 4.50 -5.30 -7.85
N PRO A 139 4.61 -6.46 -7.18
CA PRO A 139 3.56 -6.95 -6.28
C PRO A 139 3.15 -5.96 -5.20
N THR A 140 4.10 -5.26 -4.58
CA THR A 140 3.80 -4.22 -3.58
C THR A 140 3.00 -3.05 -4.17
N GLY A 141 3.32 -2.64 -5.39
CA GLY A 141 2.56 -1.60 -6.10
C GLY A 141 1.14 -2.03 -6.48
N ALA A 142 0.89 -3.32 -6.59
CA ALA A 142 -0.43 -3.87 -6.92
C ALA A 142 -1.34 -4.12 -5.69
N LEU A 143 -0.83 -3.99 -4.46
CA LEU A 143 -1.56 -4.27 -3.21
C LEU A 143 -2.90 -3.53 -3.14
N THR A 144 -2.98 -2.32 -3.64
CA THR A 144 -4.19 -1.49 -3.54
C THR A 144 -5.33 -2.02 -4.41
N LEU A 145 -5.03 -2.43 -5.64
CA LEU A 145 -6.00 -3.12 -6.48
C LEU A 145 -6.35 -4.49 -5.89
N ALA A 146 -5.37 -5.21 -5.35
CA ALA A 146 -5.59 -6.50 -4.69
C ALA A 146 -6.50 -6.37 -3.47
N ALA A 147 -6.35 -5.32 -2.64
CA ALA A 147 -7.24 -5.03 -1.52
C ALA A 147 -8.69 -4.79 -2.00
N LEU A 148 -8.87 -4.06 -3.10
CA LEU A 148 -10.18 -3.86 -3.71
C LEU A 148 -10.79 -5.19 -4.19
N LEU A 149 -9.97 -6.10 -4.74
CA LEU A 149 -10.42 -7.43 -5.15
C LEU A 149 -10.79 -8.32 -3.96
N THR A 150 -10.07 -8.18 -2.84
CA THR A 150 -10.28 -8.95 -1.61
C THR A 150 -11.63 -8.64 -0.97
N ASP A 151 -12.03 -7.36 -0.94
CA ASP A 151 -13.30 -6.92 -0.33
C ASP A 151 -14.11 -6.01 -1.26
N LYS A 152 -14.51 -6.56 -2.40
CA LYS A 152 -15.31 -5.84 -3.41
C LYS A 152 -16.60 -5.24 -2.85
N LYS A 153 -17.21 -5.89 -1.85
CA LYS A 153 -18.49 -5.44 -1.28
C LYS A 153 -18.33 -4.14 -0.49
N ARG A 154 -17.21 -4.01 0.22
CA ARG A 154 -16.88 -2.80 0.99
C ARG A 154 -16.81 -1.56 0.10
N PHE A 155 -16.26 -1.71 -1.08
CA PHE A 155 -15.99 -0.58 -1.99
C PHE A 155 -17.08 -0.34 -3.03
N ASN A 156 -18.15 -1.13 -2.99
CA ASN A 156 -19.25 -0.98 -3.93
C ASN A 156 -19.90 0.41 -3.77
N SER A 157 -20.08 1.09 -4.89
CA SER A 157 -20.67 2.44 -4.97
C SER A 157 -19.81 3.56 -4.36
N GLN A 158 -18.53 3.33 -4.08
CA GLN A 158 -17.58 4.36 -3.65
C GLN A 158 -16.64 4.74 -4.81
N ARG A 159 -16.24 6.00 -4.84
CA ARG A 159 -15.19 6.49 -5.74
C ARG A 159 -13.85 6.30 -5.06
N VAL A 160 -13.19 5.19 -5.42
CA VAL A 160 -11.93 4.74 -4.81
C VAL A 160 -10.75 5.09 -5.70
N CYS A 161 -9.72 5.68 -5.12
CA CYS A 161 -8.41 5.86 -5.76
C CYS A 161 -7.43 4.81 -5.25
N CYS A 162 -6.91 3.96 -6.14
CA CYS A 162 -5.85 3.00 -5.83
C CYS A 162 -4.48 3.61 -6.17
N VAL A 163 -3.60 3.74 -5.19
CA VAL A 163 -2.23 4.24 -5.40
C VAL A 163 -1.35 3.12 -5.93
N ILE A 164 -0.98 3.18 -7.21
CA ILE A 164 -0.02 2.24 -7.82
C ILE A 164 1.38 2.80 -7.61
N SER A 165 2.11 2.26 -6.64
CA SER A 165 3.30 2.91 -6.07
C SER A 165 4.61 2.61 -6.79
N GLY A 166 4.75 1.45 -7.45
CA GLY A 166 6.02 1.08 -8.06
C GLY A 166 5.96 -0.06 -9.07
N GLY A 167 7.04 -0.23 -9.82
CA GLY A 167 7.17 -1.25 -10.86
C GLY A 167 8.60 -1.83 -10.97
N ASN A 168 9.40 -1.71 -9.89
CA ASN A 168 10.76 -2.23 -9.84
C ASN A 168 10.76 -3.72 -9.47
N VAL A 169 10.46 -4.57 -10.44
CA VAL A 169 10.38 -6.02 -10.29
C VAL A 169 11.35 -6.71 -11.26
N ASP A 170 12.02 -7.77 -10.78
CA ASP A 170 12.86 -8.60 -11.62
C ASP A 170 12.06 -9.17 -12.81
N PRO A 171 12.63 -9.13 -14.05
CA PRO A 171 11.92 -9.60 -15.23
C PRO A 171 11.44 -11.05 -15.17
N ALA A 172 12.23 -11.96 -14.57
CA ALA A 172 11.86 -13.37 -14.45
C ALA A 172 10.72 -13.55 -13.43
N VAL A 173 10.78 -12.84 -12.30
CA VAL A 173 9.72 -12.79 -11.31
C VAL A 173 8.45 -12.24 -11.94
N PHE A 174 8.52 -11.09 -12.62
CA PHE A 174 7.37 -10.50 -13.29
C PHE A 174 6.74 -11.45 -14.31
N HIS A 175 7.57 -12.09 -15.16
CA HIS A 175 7.09 -13.07 -16.12
C HIS A 175 6.32 -14.21 -15.42
N SER A 176 6.83 -14.74 -14.31
CA SER A 176 6.16 -15.80 -13.55
C SER A 176 4.81 -15.35 -12.96
N LEU A 177 4.68 -14.08 -12.62
CA LEU A 177 3.47 -13.50 -12.07
C LEU A 177 2.38 -13.34 -13.13
N ILE A 178 2.74 -12.88 -14.34
CA ILE A 178 1.79 -12.63 -15.42
C ILE A 178 1.50 -13.86 -16.27
N ALA A 179 2.35 -14.91 -16.23
CA ALA A 179 2.08 -16.15 -16.96
C ALA A 179 0.67 -16.67 -16.63
N ARG A 180 -0.13 -16.95 -17.65
CA ARG A 180 -1.40 -17.64 -17.47
C ARG A 180 -1.10 -19.05 -16.97
N LEU A 181 -1.77 -19.46 -15.91
CA LEU A 181 -1.81 -20.88 -15.57
C LEU A 181 -2.61 -21.55 -16.71
N ASP A 182 -1.92 -22.34 -17.54
CA ASP A 182 -2.56 -23.13 -18.57
C ASP A 182 -3.63 -24.01 -17.90
N GLY A 183 -4.91 -23.72 -18.14
CA GLY A 183 -6.01 -24.51 -17.62
C GLY A 183 -7.30 -23.77 -17.23
N LEU A 184 -7.36 -22.45 -17.34
CA LEU A 184 -8.60 -21.67 -17.13
C LEU A 184 -8.98 -21.00 -18.45
N SER A 185 -9.65 -21.74 -19.31
CA SER A 185 -10.40 -21.23 -20.48
C SER A 185 -11.82 -20.85 -20.07
#